data_898a93d8debfb8282bdd159c7ae874e7
#
_entry.id   898a93d8debfb8282bdd159c7ae874e7
#
_cell.length_a   1.000
_cell.length_b   1.000
_cell.length_c   1.000
_cell.angle_alpha   90.00
_cell.angle_beta   90.00
_cell.angle_gamma   90.00
#
_symmetry.space_group_name_H-M   'P 1'
#
loop_
_entity.id
_entity.type
_entity.pdbx_description
1 polymer ?
#
loop_
_entity_poly.entity_id
_entity_poly.type
_entity_poly.pdbx_seq_one_letter_code
_entity_poly.pdbx_strand_id
1 'polypeptide(L)'
;NTCLLREHFDYIFFTGSQSVGKEVMRNAAEHLTPVTLELGGKSPCIVDKSADIKLAARRIVFGKYLNCGQTCVAPDYIYCHRSVKDKLIKEVQKQIQKQYGKQPLRNLITGKSLTKSILIVS
;
A
#
# COMPACT_ATOMS: atom_id res chain seq x y z
N ASN A 1 -7.23 -14.17 17.79
CA ASN A 1 -5.80 -14.41 17.50
C ASN A 1 -4.98 -14.71 18.77
N THR A 2 -5.35 -14.14 19.94
CA THR A 2 -4.60 -14.32 21.19
C THR A 2 -4.52 -15.79 21.63
N CYS A 3 -5.61 -16.57 21.44
CA CYS A 3 -5.59 -17.99 21.77
C CYS A 3 -4.61 -18.75 20.86
N LEU A 4 -4.63 -18.47 19.55
CA LEU A 4 -3.72 -19.11 18.60
C LEU A 4 -2.24 -18.84 18.92
N LEU A 5 -1.90 -17.63 19.32
CA LEU A 5 -0.53 -17.24 19.62
C LEU A 5 0.03 -17.85 20.93
N ARG A 6 -0.81 -18.51 21.72
CA ARG A 6 -0.39 -19.27 22.93
C ARG A 6 0.01 -20.72 22.62
N GLU A 7 -0.34 -21.18 21.41
CA GLU A 7 0.01 -22.53 20.99
C GLU A 7 1.48 -22.58 20.55
N HIS A 8 2.09 -23.76 20.70
CA HIS A 8 3.43 -24.02 20.22
C HIS A 8 3.46 -24.28 18.71
N PHE A 9 4.33 -23.58 18.00
CA PHE A 9 4.57 -23.76 16.56
C PHE A 9 6.07 -23.97 16.31
N ASP A 10 6.40 -24.75 15.31
CA ASP A 10 7.78 -24.91 14.85
C ASP A 10 8.29 -23.67 14.12
N TYR A 11 7.39 -22.88 13.53
CA TYR A 11 7.70 -21.67 12.79
C TYR A 11 6.44 -20.80 12.61
N ILE A 12 6.59 -19.49 12.67
CA ILE A 12 5.50 -18.55 12.41
C ILE A 12 5.87 -17.62 11.25
N PHE A 13 5.07 -17.64 10.19
CA PHE A 13 5.10 -16.65 9.12
C PHE A 13 3.90 -15.73 9.26
N PHE A 14 4.14 -14.44 9.48
CA PHE A 14 3.08 -13.46 9.74
C PHE A 14 3.16 -12.30 8.76
N THR A 15 2.01 -11.90 8.20
CA THR A 15 1.85 -10.67 7.42
C THR A 15 0.82 -9.77 8.08
N GLY A 16 1.18 -8.50 8.31
CA GLY A 16 0.24 -7.53 8.90
C GLY A 16 0.88 -6.24 9.39
N SER A 17 0.27 -5.63 10.41
CA SER A 17 0.80 -4.38 10.99
C SER A 17 2.00 -4.62 11.89
N GLN A 18 2.85 -3.59 12.04
CA GLN A 18 4.00 -3.64 12.96
C GLN A 18 3.58 -3.91 14.40
N SER A 19 2.45 -3.36 14.84
CA SER A 19 1.95 -3.58 16.21
C SER A 19 1.62 -5.04 16.46
N VAL A 20 0.92 -5.69 15.54
CA VAL A 20 0.59 -7.11 15.63
C VAL A 20 1.84 -7.98 15.44
N GLY A 21 2.75 -7.60 14.55
CA GLY A 21 4.03 -8.30 14.38
C GLY A 21 4.86 -8.34 15.67
N LYS A 22 4.91 -7.24 16.42
CA LYS A 22 5.55 -7.21 17.75
C LYS A 22 4.87 -8.16 18.74
N GLU A 23 3.55 -8.28 18.69
CA GLU A 23 2.81 -9.19 19.54
C GLU A 23 3.10 -10.66 19.17
N VAL A 24 3.15 -10.96 17.86
CA VAL A 24 3.56 -12.28 17.38
C VAL A 24 4.95 -12.65 17.89
N MET A 25 5.93 -11.73 17.79
CA MET A 25 7.29 -11.98 18.31
C MET A 25 7.32 -12.24 19.82
N ARG A 26 6.57 -11.47 20.61
CA ARG A 26 6.53 -11.65 22.07
C ARG A 26 6.01 -13.05 22.44
N ASN A 27 4.90 -13.46 21.81
CA ASN A 27 4.33 -14.79 22.09
C ASN A 27 5.24 -15.92 21.58
N ALA A 28 5.86 -15.77 20.42
CA ALA A 28 6.79 -16.74 19.85
C ALA A 28 8.04 -16.96 20.75
N ALA A 29 8.48 -15.91 21.43
CA ALA A 29 9.62 -15.97 22.35
C ALA A 29 9.41 -16.93 23.54
N GLU A 30 8.18 -17.10 24.00
CA GLU A 30 7.82 -18.03 25.10
C GLU A 30 8.19 -19.49 24.75
N HIS A 31 8.20 -19.81 23.45
CA HIS A 31 8.49 -21.16 22.95
C HIS A 31 9.78 -21.22 22.12
N LEU A 32 10.55 -20.11 22.03
CA LEU A 32 11.71 -19.96 21.15
C LEU A 32 11.40 -20.26 19.68
N THR A 33 10.15 -20.01 19.27
CA THR A 33 9.68 -20.26 17.90
C THR A 33 10.25 -19.20 16.94
N PRO A 34 10.94 -19.61 15.86
CA PRO A 34 11.40 -18.68 14.83
C PRO A 34 10.24 -17.97 14.12
N VAL A 35 10.42 -16.69 13.79
CA VAL A 35 9.37 -15.90 13.12
C VAL A 35 9.92 -15.19 11.89
N THR A 36 9.12 -15.13 10.81
CA THR A 36 9.29 -14.18 9.71
C THR A 36 8.12 -13.23 9.70
N LEU A 37 8.42 -11.93 9.68
CA LEU A 37 7.42 -10.87 9.71
C LEU A 37 7.45 -10.08 8.40
N GLU A 38 6.37 -10.16 7.64
CA GLU A 38 6.08 -9.32 6.48
C GLU A 38 5.16 -8.17 6.92
N LEU A 39 5.69 -6.96 6.95
CA LEU A 39 5.02 -5.81 7.55
C LEU A 39 4.69 -4.74 6.48
N GLY A 40 4.36 -3.55 6.91
CA GLY A 40 4.07 -2.45 6.01
C GLY A 40 5.32 -1.87 5.34
N GLY A 41 5.09 -1.01 4.35
CA GLY A 41 6.15 -0.33 3.59
C GLY A 41 5.79 1.12 3.27
N LYS A 42 6.83 1.87 2.86
CA LYS A 42 6.77 3.23 2.33
C LYS A 42 7.41 3.25 0.96
N SER A 43 6.79 2.51 0.01
CA SER A 43 7.36 2.27 -1.31
C SER A 43 7.36 3.52 -2.19
N PRO A 44 8.53 4.00 -2.64
CA PRO A 44 8.63 5.10 -3.60
C PRO A 44 8.18 4.65 -4.99
N CYS A 45 7.58 5.58 -5.73
CA CYS A 45 7.35 5.43 -7.16
C CYS A 45 8.07 6.56 -7.90
N ILE A 46 8.97 6.21 -8.81
CA ILE A 46 9.76 7.18 -9.56
C ILE A 46 9.18 7.32 -10.97
N VAL A 47 8.88 8.56 -11.37
CA VAL A 47 8.36 8.89 -12.70
C VAL A 47 9.29 9.88 -13.38
N ASP A 48 10.14 9.38 -14.27
CA ASP A 48 11.05 10.20 -15.08
C ASP A 48 10.33 10.89 -16.25
N LYS A 49 10.98 11.89 -16.83
CA LYS A 49 10.49 12.66 -18.00
C LYS A 49 10.23 11.78 -19.23
N SER A 50 10.92 10.65 -19.36
CA SER A 50 10.78 9.69 -20.46
C SER A 50 9.61 8.72 -20.30
N ALA A 51 8.94 8.72 -19.13
CA ALA A 51 7.85 7.79 -18.85
C ALA A 51 6.60 8.05 -19.71
N ASP A 52 5.91 6.97 -20.10
CA ASP A 52 4.54 7.10 -20.61
C ASP A 52 3.61 7.48 -19.44
N ILE A 53 3.24 8.75 -19.37
CA ILE A 53 2.50 9.34 -18.26
C ILE A 53 1.10 8.74 -18.12
N LYS A 54 0.43 8.36 -19.22
CA LYS A 54 -0.89 7.73 -19.16
C LYS A 54 -0.81 6.33 -18.57
N LEU A 55 0.17 5.55 -19.01
CA LEU A 55 0.42 4.22 -18.49
C LEU A 55 0.86 4.27 -17.03
N ALA A 56 1.79 5.17 -16.69
CA ALA A 56 2.25 5.40 -15.31
C ALA A 56 1.07 5.72 -14.39
N ALA A 57 0.24 6.70 -14.74
CA ALA A 57 -0.93 7.08 -13.95
C ALA A 57 -1.90 5.91 -13.74
N ARG A 58 -2.16 5.11 -14.78
CA ARG A 58 -3.04 3.94 -14.69
C ARG A 58 -2.50 2.90 -13.71
N ARG A 59 -1.21 2.58 -13.79
CA ARG A 59 -0.54 1.60 -12.91
C ARG A 59 -0.43 2.10 -11.47
N ILE A 60 -0.11 3.38 -11.27
CA ILE A 60 -0.05 4.00 -9.94
C ILE A 60 -1.41 3.94 -9.26
N VAL A 61 -2.47 4.35 -9.95
CA VAL A 61 -3.83 4.32 -9.40
C VAL A 61 -4.25 2.90 -9.07
N PHE A 62 -4.04 1.96 -9.97
CA PHE A 62 -4.33 0.55 -9.70
C PHE A 62 -3.57 0.03 -8.48
N GLY A 63 -2.23 0.18 -8.44
CA GLY A 63 -1.40 -0.32 -7.35
C GLY A 63 -1.68 0.35 -6.00
N LYS A 64 -2.05 1.65 -6.02
CA LYS A 64 -2.37 2.37 -4.77
C LYS A 64 -3.73 2.02 -4.21
N TYR A 65 -4.74 1.82 -5.08
CA TYR A 65 -6.11 1.60 -4.63
C TYR A 65 -6.46 0.12 -4.47
N LEU A 66 -5.60 -0.79 -4.95
CA LEU A 66 -5.74 -2.22 -4.70
C LEU A 66 -5.81 -2.47 -3.18
N ASN A 67 -6.78 -3.28 -2.75
CA ASN A 67 -7.02 -3.57 -1.34
C ASN A 67 -7.10 -2.31 -0.45
N CYS A 68 -7.71 -1.24 -0.97
CA CYS A 68 -7.84 0.06 -0.28
C CYS A 68 -6.47 0.67 0.15
N GLY A 69 -5.39 0.36 -0.58
CA GLY A 69 -4.04 0.83 -0.27
C GLY A 69 -3.35 0.09 0.88
N GLN A 70 -3.95 -0.99 1.38
CA GLN A 70 -3.40 -1.81 2.46
C GLN A 70 -2.49 -2.91 1.88
N THR A 71 -1.50 -2.51 1.10
CA THR A 71 -0.53 -3.39 0.44
C THR A 71 0.88 -2.87 0.74
N CYS A 72 1.77 -3.74 1.20
CA CYS A 72 3.13 -3.37 1.61
C CYS A 72 3.93 -2.70 0.49
N VAL A 73 3.71 -3.11 -0.76
CA VAL A 73 4.37 -2.56 -1.96
C VAL A 73 3.54 -1.51 -2.68
N ALA A 74 2.42 -1.03 -2.12
CA ALA A 74 1.63 0.03 -2.75
C ALA A 74 2.45 1.31 -2.89
N PRO A 75 2.36 2.03 -4.03
CA PRO A 75 2.97 3.35 -4.16
C PRO A 75 2.51 4.27 -3.03
N ASP A 76 3.43 4.68 -2.16
CA ASP A 76 3.10 5.54 -1.01
C ASP A 76 3.35 7.01 -1.33
N TYR A 77 4.44 7.28 -2.04
CA TYR A 77 4.77 8.61 -2.54
C TYR A 77 5.42 8.52 -3.93
N ILE A 78 5.30 9.60 -4.70
CA ILE A 78 5.79 9.65 -6.08
C ILE A 78 6.85 10.73 -6.19
N TYR A 79 8.08 10.34 -6.57
CA TYR A 79 9.09 11.23 -7.10
C TYR A 79 8.86 11.42 -8.58
N CYS A 80 8.50 12.63 -8.98
CA CYS A 80 8.17 12.93 -10.35
C CYS A 80 9.12 14.00 -10.91
N HIS A 81 9.65 13.78 -12.12
CA HIS A 81 10.40 14.85 -12.80
C HIS A 81 9.51 16.08 -13.00
N ARG A 82 10.02 17.27 -12.66
CA ARG A 82 9.24 18.53 -12.63
C ARG A 82 8.48 18.79 -13.93
N SER A 83 9.08 18.52 -15.09
CA SER A 83 8.46 18.78 -16.40
C SER A 83 7.20 17.97 -16.69
N VAL A 84 6.97 16.86 -16.02
CA VAL A 84 5.82 15.97 -16.25
C VAL A 84 4.83 15.96 -15.10
N LYS A 85 5.11 16.65 -14.01
CA LYS A 85 4.32 16.66 -12.77
C LYS A 85 2.86 17.00 -13.01
N ASP A 86 2.56 18.13 -13.64
CA ASP A 86 1.18 18.60 -13.84
C ASP A 86 0.39 17.68 -14.76
N LYS A 87 1.06 17.14 -15.78
CA LYS A 87 0.47 16.13 -16.67
C LYS A 87 0.16 14.84 -15.92
N LEU A 88 1.08 14.38 -15.06
CA LEU A 88 0.88 13.20 -14.23
C LEU A 88 -0.33 13.39 -13.28
N ILE A 89 -0.41 14.52 -12.58
CA ILE A 89 -1.52 14.83 -11.67
C ILE A 89 -2.88 14.74 -12.42
N LYS A 90 -2.98 15.38 -13.57
CA LYS A 90 -4.19 15.36 -14.40
C LYS A 90 -4.56 13.93 -14.83
N GLU A 91 -3.58 13.15 -15.27
CA GLU A 91 -3.84 11.77 -15.69
C GLU A 91 -4.20 10.86 -14.51
N VAL A 92 -3.58 11.01 -13.34
CA VAL A 92 -3.96 10.30 -12.11
C VAL A 92 -5.41 10.59 -11.74
N GLN A 93 -5.83 11.87 -11.73
CA GLN A 93 -7.22 12.26 -11.47
C GLN A 93 -8.20 11.60 -12.45
N LYS A 94 -7.89 11.60 -13.76
CA LYS A 94 -8.70 10.92 -14.78
C LYS A 94 -8.78 9.40 -14.53
N GLN A 95 -7.67 8.77 -14.16
CA GLN A 95 -7.65 7.33 -13.88
C GLN A 95 -8.47 6.98 -12.63
N ILE A 96 -8.41 7.80 -11.59
CA ILE A 96 -9.25 7.62 -10.40
C ILE A 96 -10.73 7.69 -10.79
N GLN A 97 -11.13 8.72 -11.54
CA GLN A 97 -12.52 8.85 -12.01
C GLN A 97 -12.96 7.69 -12.90
N LYS A 98 -12.07 7.21 -13.78
CA LYS A 98 -12.37 6.11 -14.70
C LYS A 98 -12.52 4.77 -13.97
N GLN A 99 -11.67 4.47 -12.99
CA GLN A 99 -11.65 3.18 -12.31
C GLN A 99 -12.60 3.10 -11.12
N TYR A 100 -12.84 4.22 -10.43
CA TYR A 100 -13.58 4.25 -9.15
C TYR A 100 -14.76 5.24 -9.15
N GLY A 101 -15.03 5.91 -10.29
CA GLY A 101 -16.14 6.86 -10.44
C GLY A 101 -15.83 8.25 -9.85
N LYS A 102 -16.83 9.15 -9.96
CA LYS A 102 -16.72 10.56 -9.50
C LYS A 102 -16.65 10.69 -7.98
N GLN A 103 -17.12 9.71 -7.25
CA GLN A 103 -17.14 9.69 -5.78
C GLN A 103 -16.52 8.39 -5.25
N PRO A 104 -15.21 8.21 -5.35
CA PRO A 104 -14.56 6.94 -5.02
C PRO A 104 -14.77 6.52 -3.56
N LEU A 105 -14.91 7.47 -2.63
CA LEU A 105 -15.17 7.18 -1.21
C LEU A 105 -16.56 6.59 -0.94
N ARG A 106 -17.49 6.70 -1.87
CA ARG A 106 -18.85 6.11 -1.78
C ARG A 106 -18.97 4.80 -2.54
N ASN A 107 -17.94 4.41 -3.28
CA ASN A 107 -17.94 3.17 -4.02
C ASN A 107 -17.77 1.99 -3.06
N LEU A 108 -18.68 1.02 -3.11
CA LEU A 108 -18.66 -0.18 -2.27
C LEU A 108 -17.38 -1.02 -2.44
N ILE A 109 -16.72 -0.93 -3.59
CA ILE A 109 -15.49 -1.68 -3.89
C ILE A 109 -14.27 -1.09 -3.19
N THR A 110 -14.28 0.21 -2.87
CA THR A 110 -13.11 0.89 -2.33
C THR A 110 -13.06 0.93 -0.80
N GLY A 111 -14.16 0.63 -0.13
CA GLY A 111 -14.24 0.69 1.33
C GLY A 111 -13.95 2.07 1.94
N LYS A 112 -14.09 2.20 3.24
CA LYS A 112 -13.88 3.47 3.97
C LYS A 112 -12.42 3.87 4.19
N SER A 113 -11.45 3.03 3.80
CA SER A 113 -10.02 3.21 4.13
C SER A 113 -9.21 4.05 3.13
N LEU A 114 -9.84 4.61 2.08
CA LEU A 114 -9.16 5.39 1.02
C LEU A 114 -8.71 6.80 1.45
N THR A 115 -8.59 7.08 2.73
CA THR A 115 -8.21 8.41 3.23
C THR A 115 -6.72 8.72 3.10
N LYS A 116 -5.87 7.77 2.68
CA LYS A 116 -4.45 8.04 2.46
C LYS A 116 -4.22 8.61 1.07
N SER A 117 -3.92 9.89 1.02
CA SER A 117 -3.54 10.62 -0.20
C SER A 117 -2.25 10.08 -0.78
N ILE A 118 -2.15 10.08 -2.12
CA ILE A 118 -0.85 9.90 -2.78
C ILE A 118 -0.10 11.23 -2.68
N LEU A 119 1.09 11.23 -2.07
CA LEU A 119 1.96 12.39 -2.04
C LEU A 119 2.83 12.42 -3.31
N ILE A 120 2.78 13.52 -4.07
CA ILE A 120 3.64 13.74 -5.23
C ILE A 120 4.68 14.79 -4.86
N VAL A 121 5.94 14.39 -4.91
CA VAL A 121 7.12 15.23 -4.66
C VAL A 121 7.83 15.48 -5.99
N SER A 122 8.29 16.69 -6.23
CA SER A 122 9.00 17.08 -7.47
C SER A 122 10.35 17.71 -7.17
#